data_f43c4d57e3234523d3f66db1f4825e24
#
_entry.id   f43c4d57e3234523d3f66db1f4825e24
#
_cell.length_a   1.000
_cell.length_b   1.000
_cell.length_c   1.000
_cell.angle_alpha   90.00
_cell.angle_beta   90.00
_cell.angle_gamma   90.00
#
_symmetry.space_group_name_H-M   'P 1'
#
loop_
_entity.id
_entity.type
_entity.pdbx_description
1 polymer ?
#
loop_
_entity_poly.entity_id
_entity_poly.type
_entity_poly.pdbx_seq_one_letter_code
_entity_poly.pdbx_strand_id
1 'polypeptide(L)'
;MKHLSELPAWRQLWPHYEEMKSVHMRDLFAQDPDRARRYWLEVGGLTLDYAKNRITDQTLNGLFELARESGLPEKMRAMFAGEKINNTENRAVLHIALRNRADTPIYVDGENVMPKVNSVLRHMGQFARAVRNGDWTGYTGQAITDIVNIGIGGSDQGPLMMCTALQTYGHPRLNMHFVSNVDGTQLRDVLEQVRPETTLFIIASKTFTTQETLTNAHTARDWFLQSGREEDIAKHFVAVSTNKEAVSAFGIDTANMFEFWNWVGGRYSLWSAIGLPIMIYLGEENFIAMLEGAHLMDQHFINAPFEQNMPVLLGMIGIWYINYFGGGSHVIAPYDQHLHHLPRFIQQLDMESNGKQTACDGTPVGTDTGPIIWGETGINGQHAFFQLLHQGTHITPIDLIASLEKRSNLPGHHEILLSNVFAQAEACMRGKTAEEVRAELQAQGMDGEKIEKLVPHKTFSGNRPTNILLLDKIDPRNMGSLIALYEHKVFVQGVLWGINSFDQWGVELGKQLAKTILAELTGEIPPQPHDASTERLIRLYRRANCEVDGTCDIL
;
A
#
# COMPACT_ATOMS: atom_id res chain seq x y z
N MET A 1 7.91 -10.55 -25.89
CA MET A 1 6.91 -11.29 -25.07
C MET A 1 5.59 -11.16 -25.82
N LYS A 2 4.72 -12.18 -25.83
CA LYS A 2 3.39 -12.01 -26.43
C LYS A 2 2.55 -11.11 -25.54
N HIS A 3 1.78 -10.20 -26.14
CA HIS A 3 0.82 -9.41 -25.37
C HIS A 3 -0.27 -10.30 -24.78
N LEU A 4 -0.84 -9.90 -23.65
CA LEU A 4 -1.90 -10.66 -22.97
C LEU A 4 -3.05 -11.01 -23.93
N SER A 5 -3.46 -10.06 -24.78
CA SER A 5 -4.53 -10.23 -25.78
C SER A 5 -4.21 -11.23 -26.90
N GLU A 6 -2.95 -11.62 -27.08
CA GLU A 6 -2.51 -12.57 -28.11
C GLU A 6 -2.52 -14.01 -27.61
N LEU A 7 -2.59 -14.22 -26.29
CA LEU A 7 -2.55 -15.54 -25.68
C LEU A 7 -3.82 -16.34 -25.99
N PRO A 8 -3.69 -17.64 -26.28
CA PRO A 8 -4.84 -18.51 -26.52
C PRO A 8 -5.83 -18.54 -25.37
N ALA A 9 -5.35 -18.67 -24.13
CA ALA A 9 -6.20 -18.69 -22.93
C ALA A 9 -7.00 -17.39 -22.76
N TRP A 10 -6.40 -16.22 -23.09
CA TRP A 10 -7.12 -14.95 -23.11
C TRP A 10 -8.33 -14.97 -24.06
N ARG A 11 -8.12 -15.48 -25.26
CA ARG A 11 -9.19 -15.54 -26.27
C ARG A 11 -10.27 -16.56 -25.90
N GLN A 12 -9.91 -17.67 -25.27
CA GLN A 12 -10.83 -18.70 -24.81
C GLN A 12 -11.71 -18.24 -23.62
N LEU A 13 -11.26 -17.28 -22.84
CA LEU A 13 -12.04 -16.72 -21.74
C LEU A 13 -13.15 -15.76 -22.22
N TRP A 14 -13.07 -15.16 -23.41
CA TRP A 14 -14.10 -14.25 -23.90
C TRP A 14 -15.48 -14.89 -24.10
N PRO A 15 -15.63 -16.05 -24.76
CA PRO A 15 -16.92 -16.74 -24.81
C PRO A 15 -17.47 -17.07 -23.43
N HIS A 16 -16.61 -17.52 -22.51
CA HIS A 16 -17.00 -17.79 -21.13
C HIS A 16 -17.43 -16.51 -20.39
N TYR A 17 -16.76 -15.37 -20.62
CA TYR A 17 -17.22 -14.09 -20.09
C TYR A 17 -18.61 -13.71 -20.61
N GLU A 18 -18.89 -13.90 -21.91
CA GLU A 18 -20.21 -13.64 -22.49
C GLU A 18 -21.32 -14.43 -21.79
N GLU A 19 -21.05 -15.66 -21.38
CA GLU A 19 -21.95 -16.46 -20.57
C GLU A 19 -22.08 -15.88 -19.14
N MET A 20 -20.94 -15.64 -18.49
CA MET A 20 -20.88 -15.24 -17.08
C MET A 20 -21.39 -13.82 -16.81
N LYS A 21 -21.35 -12.90 -17.78
CA LYS A 21 -21.81 -11.51 -17.58
C LYS A 21 -23.29 -11.40 -17.25
N SER A 22 -24.10 -12.39 -17.63
CA SER A 22 -25.54 -12.47 -17.36
C SER A 22 -25.88 -13.30 -16.13
N VAL A 23 -24.93 -14.06 -15.59
CA VAL A 23 -25.15 -14.95 -14.44
C VAL A 23 -25.24 -14.14 -13.15
N HIS A 24 -26.25 -14.42 -12.34
CA HIS A 24 -26.36 -13.81 -10.99
C HIS A 24 -25.72 -14.71 -9.93
N MET A 25 -25.01 -14.13 -8.98
CA MET A 25 -24.37 -14.91 -7.92
C MET A 25 -25.37 -15.67 -7.04
N ARG A 26 -26.62 -15.21 -6.89
CA ARG A 26 -27.68 -15.98 -6.23
C ARG A 26 -27.84 -17.36 -6.87
N ASP A 27 -27.80 -17.42 -8.22
CA ASP A 27 -27.97 -18.66 -8.96
C ASP A 27 -26.76 -19.58 -8.76
N LEU A 28 -25.55 -19.01 -8.74
CA LEU A 28 -24.33 -19.78 -8.46
C LEU A 28 -24.35 -20.42 -7.07
N PHE A 29 -24.85 -19.72 -6.04
CA PHE A 29 -25.03 -20.29 -4.70
C PHE A 29 -26.16 -21.31 -4.63
N ALA A 30 -27.26 -21.10 -5.37
CA ALA A 30 -28.38 -22.02 -5.40
C ALA A 30 -28.02 -23.33 -6.11
N GLN A 31 -27.20 -23.28 -7.17
CA GLN A 31 -26.77 -24.44 -7.96
C GLN A 31 -25.65 -25.23 -7.30
N ASP A 32 -24.87 -24.62 -6.44
CA ASP A 32 -23.68 -25.21 -5.81
C ASP A 32 -23.69 -25.00 -4.28
N PRO A 33 -24.28 -25.92 -3.52
CA PRO A 33 -24.32 -25.86 -2.05
C PRO A 33 -22.91 -25.88 -1.39
N ASP A 34 -21.92 -26.47 -2.06
CA ASP A 34 -20.54 -26.58 -1.58
C ASP A 34 -19.69 -25.36 -1.96
N ARG A 35 -20.26 -24.37 -2.67
CA ARG A 35 -19.53 -23.21 -3.19
C ARG A 35 -18.70 -22.49 -2.13
N ALA A 36 -19.29 -22.19 -0.97
CA ALA A 36 -18.60 -21.50 0.11
C ALA A 36 -17.39 -22.28 0.65
N ARG A 37 -17.45 -23.62 0.63
CA ARG A 37 -16.34 -24.48 1.05
C ARG A 37 -15.24 -24.57 0.00
N ARG A 38 -15.57 -24.57 -1.28
CA ARG A 38 -14.61 -24.70 -2.39
C ARG A 38 -13.84 -23.42 -2.68
N TYR A 39 -14.49 -22.27 -2.48
CA TYR A 39 -13.89 -20.96 -2.73
C TYR A 39 -13.43 -20.29 -1.41
N TRP A 40 -12.63 -21.05 -0.68
CA TRP A 40 -12.11 -20.71 0.64
C TRP A 40 -10.65 -21.16 0.76
N LEU A 41 -9.79 -20.31 1.28
CA LEU A 41 -8.39 -20.63 1.57
C LEU A 41 -7.98 -20.09 2.94
N GLU A 42 -7.10 -20.85 3.61
CA GLU A 42 -6.47 -20.43 4.86
C GLU A 42 -4.96 -20.56 4.74
N VAL A 43 -4.24 -19.49 5.10
CA VAL A 43 -2.78 -19.45 5.06
C VAL A 43 -2.28 -18.60 6.23
N GLY A 44 -1.60 -19.24 7.20
CA GLY A 44 -0.82 -18.55 8.21
C GLY A 44 -1.57 -17.50 9.03
N GLY A 45 -2.82 -17.76 9.42
CA GLY A 45 -3.65 -16.82 10.17
C GLY A 45 -4.44 -15.82 9.32
N LEU A 46 -4.42 -16.01 7.99
CA LEU A 46 -5.29 -15.33 7.03
C LEU A 46 -6.29 -16.32 6.43
N THR A 47 -7.54 -15.91 6.39
CA THR A 47 -8.62 -16.62 5.71
C THR A 47 -9.12 -15.76 4.55
N LEU A 48 -9.25 -16.35 3.37
CA LEU A 48 -9.85 -15.73 2.18
C LEU A 48 -11.14 -16.46 1.79
N ASP A 49 -12.29 -15.80 1.93
CA ASP A 49 -13.55 -16.20 1.27
C ASP A 49 -13.69 -15.41 -0.03
N TYR A 50 -13.59 -16.09 -1.16
CA TYR A 50 -13.79 -15.53 -2.50
C TYR A 50 -15.02 -16.12 -3.21
N ALA A 51 -15.92 -16.74 -2.46
CA ALA A 51 -17.15 -17.36 -2.99
C ALA A 51 -18.11 -16.32 -3.60
N LYS A 52 -18.05 -15.06 -3.14
CA LYS A 52 -18.94 -13.99 -3.60
C LYS A 52 -18.35 -13.24 -4.81
N ASN A 53 -17.89 -14.02 -5.80
CA ASN A 53 -17.42 -13.55 -7.10
C ASN A 53 -18.19 -14.23 -8.23
N ARG A 54 -18.32 -13.58 -9.39
CA ARG A 54 -18.90 -14.18 -10.60
C ARG A 54 -17.88 -15.06 -11.31
N ILE A 55 -17.57 -16.18 -10.69
CA ILE A 55 -16.59 -17.17 -11.14
C ILE A 55 -17.17 -18.58 -10.97
N THR A 56 -16.68 -19.49 -11.78
CA THR A 56 -16.86 -20.95 -11.68
C THR A 56 -15.50 -21.63 -11.77
N ASP A 57 -15.44 -22.96 -11.61
CA ASP A 57 -14.20 -23.70 -11.82
C ASP A 57 -13.66 -23.52 -13.24
N GLN A 58 -14.56 -23.40 -14.23
CA GLN A 58 -14.18 -23.09 -15.61
C GLN A 58 -13.49 -21.72 -15.71
N THR A 59 -14.02 -20.72 -15.02
CA THR A 59 -13.38 -19.37 -14.95
C THR A 59 -11.99 -19.49 -14.38
N LEU A 60 -11.84 -20.13 -13.22
CA LEU A 60 -10.54 -20.27 -12.54
C LEU A 60 -9.54 -21.06 -13.38
N ASN A 61 -9.95 -22.18 -13.97
CA ASN A 61 -9.09 -22.98 -14.83
C ASN A 61 -8.58 -22.17 -16.03
N GLY A 62 -9.45 -21.39 -16.68
CA GLY A 62 -9.05 -20.51 -17.78
C GLY A 62 -8.08 -19.42 -17.34
N LEU A 63 -8.29 -18.81 -16.17
CA LEU A 63 -7.41 -17.81 -15.60
C LEU A 63 -6.05 -18.41 -15.19
N PHE A 64 -6.01 -19.61 -14.64
CA PHE A 64 -4.75 -20.29 -14.31
C PHE A 64 -3.97 -20.69 -15.57
N GLU A 65 -4.68 -21.08 -16.64
CA GLU A 65 -4.01 -21.33 -17.93
C GLU A 65 -3.42 -20.02 -18.50
N LEU A 66 -4.16 -18.93 -18.42
CA LEU A 66 -3.68 -17.62 -18.80
C LEU A 66 -2.41 -17.22 -18.01
N ALA A 67 -2.38 -17.51 -16.71
CA ALA A 67 -1.20 -17.25 -15.87
C ALA A 67 0.01 -18.09 -16.30
N ARG A 68 -0.21 -19.36 -16.66
CA ARG A 68 0.86 -20.24 -17.19
C ARG A 68 1.38 -19.74 -18.54
N GLU A 69 0.47 -19.43 -19.47
CA GLU A 69 0.84 -18.90 -20.80
C GLU A 69 1.57 -17.53 -20.72
N SER A 70 1.29 -16.73 -19.69
CA SER A 70 1.98 -15.46 -19.42
C SER A 70 3.39 -15.63 -18.84
N GLY A 71 3.81 -16.88 -18.53
CA GLY A 71 5.12 -17.18 -17.96
C GLY A 71 5.22 -16.82 -16.47
N LEU A 72 4.10 -16.77 -15.74
CA LEU A 72 4.09 -16.46 -14.32
C LEU A 72 5.03 -17.37 -13.49
N PRO A 73 5.03 -18.71 -13.67
CA PRO A 73 5.92 -19.59 -12.91
C PRO A 73 7.40 -19.25 -13.09
N GLU A 74 7.82 -18.90 -14.32
CA GLU A 74 9.20 -18.51 -14.66
C GLU A 74 9.56 -17.19 -13.98
N LYS A 75 8.67 -16.20 -14.01
CA LYS A 75 8.86 -14.89 -13.39
C LYS A 75 8.91 -14.96 -11.86
N MET A 76 8.10 -15.82 -11.25
CA MET A 76 8.18 -16.11 -9.82
C MET A 76 9.57 -16.66 -9.46
N ARG A 77 10.03 -17.70 -10.16
CA ARG A 77 11.37 -18.28 -9.96
C ARG A 77 12.47 -17.25 -10.16
N ALA A 78 12.40 -16.44 -11.23
CA ALA A 78 13.38 -15.41 -11.54
C ALA A 78 13.49 -14.36 -10.41
N MET A 79 12.36 -13.91 -9.84
CA MET A 79 12.35 -12.99 -8.69
C MET A 79 13.07 -13.62 -7.48
N PHE A 80 12.71 -14.85 -7.12
CA PHE A 80 13.31 -15.54 -5.96
C PHE A 80 14.78 -15.94 -6.18
N ALA A 81 15.20 -16.11 -7.43
CA ALA A 81 16.59 -16.37 -7.80
C ALA A 81 17.48 -15.11 -7.82
N GLY A 82 16.90 -13.91 -7.66
CA GLY A 82 17.65 -12.65 -7.71
C GLY A 82 17.98 -12.17 -9.12
N GLU A 83 17.25 -12.65 -10.14
CA GLU A 83 17.40 -12.17 -11.50
C GLU A 83 16.94 -10.71 -11.65
N LYS A 84 17.51 -9.98 -12.59
CA LYS A 84 17.21 -8.56 -12.83
C LYS A 84 15.90 -8.38 -13.58
N ILE A 85 14.78 -8.70 -12.94
CA ILE A 85 13.45 -8.63 -13.53
C ILE A 85 12.92 -7.20 -13.69
N ASN A 86 13.49 -6.21 -13.00
CA ASN A 86 13.30 -4.80 -13.31
C ASN A 86 14.24 -4.42 -14.45
N ASN A 87 13.79 -4.64 -15.67
CA ASN A 87 14.61 -4.53 -16.88
C ASN A 87 14.91 -3.09 -17.29
N THR A 88 14.06 -2.12 -16.98
CA THR A 88 14.27 -0.70 -17.33
C THR A 88 15.35 -0.03 -16.49
N GLU A 89 15.59 -0.50 -15.27
CA GLU A 89 16.65 -0.04 -14.39
C GLU A 89 17.80 -1.06 -14.24
N ASN A 90 17.71 -2.24 -14.88
CA ASN A 90 18.65 -3.34 -14.79
C ASN A 90 18.94 -3.78 -13.33
N ARG A 91 17.88 -3.99 -12.54
CA ARG A 91 17.95 -4.32 -11.12
C ARG A 91 17.23 -5.63 -10.80
N ALA A 92 17.75 -6.36 -9.82
CA ALA A 92 16.97 -7.40 -9.15
C ALA A 92 15.84 -6.79 -8.34
N VAL A 93 14.86 -7.61 -7.94
CA VAL A 93 13.72 -7.22 -7.11
C VAL A 93 13.66 -8.18 -5.93
N LEU A 94 14.20 -7.78 -4.79
CA LEU A 94 14.48 -8.67 -3.67
C LEU A 94 13.96 -8.18 -2.32
N HIS A 95 12.81 -7.52 -2.30
CA HIS A 95 12.12 -7.25 -1.02
C HIS A 95 11.87 -8.57 -0.23
N ILE A 96 11.76 -9.70 -0.91
CA ILE A 96 11.66 -11.03 -0.29
C ILE A 96 12.92 -11.43 0.49
N ALA A 97 14.11 -10.97 0.10
CA ALA A 97 15.36 -11.24 0.82
C ALA A 97 15.39 -10.56 2.20
N LEU A 98 14.77 -9.38 2.32
CA LEU A 98 14.71 -8.64 3.59
C LEU A 98 13.95 -9.40 4.69
N ARG A 99 13.04 -10.29 4.30
CA ARG A 99 12.20 -11.07 5.19
C ARG A 99 12.45 -12.58 5.11
N ASN A 100 13.54 -12.98 4.42
CA ASN A 100 13.98 -14.38 4.37
C ASN A 100 14.46 -14.83 5.74
N ARG A 101 13.65 -15.67 6.42
CA ARG A 101 13.94 -16.21 7.76
C ARG A 101 14.50 -17.63 7.72
N ALA A 102 14.61 -18.23 6.53
CA ALA A 102 15.20 -19.56 6.33
C ALA A 102 16.73 -19.53 6.23
N ASP A 103 17.33 -18.34 6.22
CA ASP A 103 18.77 -18.10 6.02
C ASP A 103 19.36 -18.74 4.75
N THR A 104 18.50 -19.03 3.76
CA THR A 104 18.91 -19.55 2.47
C THR A 104 19.63 -18.47 1.67
N PRO A 105 20.77 -18.78 1.02
CA PRO A 105 21.50 -17.80 0.23
C PRO A 105 20.67 -17.27 -0.95
N ILE A 106 20.71 -15.96 -1.17
CA ILE A 106 20.13 -15.29 -2.35
C ILE A 106 21.23 -14.49 -3.01
N TYR A 107 21.39 -14.64 -4.33
CA TYR A 107 22.51 -14.06 -5.06
C TYR A 107 22.07 -12.94 -6.00
N VAL A 108 22.84 -11.84 -6.02
CA VAL A 108 22.75 -10.76 -7.01
C VAL A 108 24.15 -10.53 -7.56
N ASP A 109 24.31 -10.59 -8.87
CA ASP A 109 25.63 -10.44 -9.54
C ASP A 109 26.74 -11.32 -8.93
N GLY A 110 26.37 -12.53 -8.48
CA GLY A 110 27.30 -13.50 -7.86
C GLY A 110 27.58 -13.27 -6.37
N GLU A 111 27.08 -12.20 -5.77
CA GLU A 111 27.22 -11.92 -4.32
C GLU A 111 26.00 -12.43 -3.54
N ASN A 112 26.23 -13.18 -2.46
CA ASN A 112 25.17 -13.53 -1.50
C ASN A 112 24.81 -12.29 -0.68
N VAL A 113 23.55 -11.81 -0.83
CA VAL A 113 23.07 -10.58 -0.17
C VAL A 113 22.69 -10.79 1.30
N MET A 114 22.42 -12.02 1.73
CA MET A 114 21.89 -12.33 3.07
C MET A 114 22.79 -11.90 4.23
N PRO A 115 24.13 -12.05 4.18
CA PRO A 115 24.99 -11.58 5.27
C PRO A 115 24.85 -10.08 5.55
N LYS A 116 24.74 -9.26 4.47
CA LYS A 116 24.53 -7.80 4.59
C LYS A 116 23.16 -7.48 5.14
N VAL A 117 22.11 -8.14 4.63
CA VAL A 117 20.71 -7.99 5.13
C VAL A 117 20.66 -8.27 6.62
N ASN A 118 21.18 -9.40 7.06
CA ASN A 118 21.20 -9.79 8.47
C ASN A 118 22.06 -8.84 9.34
N SER A 119 23.13 -8.27 8.77
CA SER A 119 23.96 -7.28 9.49
C SER A 119 23.19 -5.99 9.77
N VAL A 120 22.50 -5.45 8.76
CA VAL A 120 21.66 -4.24 8.94
C VAL A 120 20.52 -4.51 9.91
N LEU A 121 19.86 -5.67 9.82
CA LEU A 121 18.79 -6.05 10.73
C LEU A 121 19.27 -6.11 12.20
N ARG A 122 20.45 -6.68 12.45
CA ARG A 122 21.06 -6.70 13.81
C ARG A 122 21.40 -5.28 14.28
N HIS A 123 21.94 -4.42 13.41
CA HIS A 123 22.25 -3.03 13.74
C HIS A 123 20.98 -2.27 14.12
N MET A 124 19.91 -2.40 13.35
CA MET A 124 18.60 -1.84 13.69
C MET A 124 18.10 -2.32 15.06
N GLY A 125 18.23 -3.64 15.34
CA GLY A 125 17.82 -4.22 16.62
C GLY A 125 18.62 -3.68 17.79
N GLN A 126 19.92 -3.52 17.66
CA GLN A 126 20.79 -2.93 18.70
C GLN A 126 20.38 -1.48 18.98
N PHE A 127 20.19 -0.68 17.94
CA PHE A 127 19.77 0.71 18.07
C PHE A 127 18.37 0.83 18.70
N ALA A 128 17.40 0.06 18.19
CA ALA A 128 16.04 0.06 18.70
C ALA A 128 15.99 -0.31 20.19
N ARG A 129 16.77 -1.32 20.62
CA ARG A 129 16.87 -1.68 22.04
C ARG A 129 17.45 -0.53 22.87
N ALA A 130 18.51 0.13 22.42
CA ALA A 130 19.12 1.25 23.13
C ALA A 130 18.12 2.40 23.34
N VAL A 131 17.33 2.76 22.31
CA VAL A 131 16.28 3.78 22.41
C VAL A 131 15.18 3.33 23.37
N ARG A 132 14.69 2.08 23.24
CA ARG A 132 13.58 1.55 24.05
C ARG A 132 13.95 1.40 25.53
N ASN A 133 15.16 1.00 25.84
CA ASN A 133 15.63 0.88 27.22
C ASN A 133 15.93 2.24 27.88
N GLY A 134 16.11 3.31 27.08
CA GLY A 134 16.56 4.62 27.54
C GLY A 134 18.08 4.73 27.65
N ASP A 135 18.83 3.78 27.09
CA ASP A 135 20.29 3.82 26.99
C ASP A 135 20.75 4.85 25.96
N TRP A 136 19.94 5.06 24.90
CA TRP A 136 20.11 6.16 23.99
C TRP A 136 19.41 7.40 24.54
N THR A 137 20.18 8.44 24.82
CA THR A 137 19.69 9.68 25.43
C THR A 137 19.95 10.89 24.55
N GLY A 138 19.13 11.91 24.71
CA GLY A 138 19.35 13.22 24.12
C GLY A 138 20.54 13.95 24.75
N TYR A 139 20.82 15.17 24.28
CA TYR A 139 21.98 15.98 24.72
C TYR A 139 21.94 16.36 26.19
N THR A 140 20.77 16.36 26.80
CA THR A 140 20.59 16.61 28.25
C THR A 140 20.74 15.35 29.12
N GLY A 141 20.94 14.18 28.51
CA GLY A 141 20.95 12.90 29.21
C GLY A 141 19.55 12.31 29.49
N GLN A 142 18.49 12.94 29.03
CA GLN A 142 17.13 12.42 29.12
C GLN A 142 16.88 11.35 28.04
N ALA A 143 16.11 10.32 28.40
CA ALA A 143 15.70 9.29 27.44
C ALA A 143 14.78 9.86 26.37
N ILE A 144 14.89 9.38 25.14
CA ILE A 144 14.03 9.77 24.02
C ILE A 144 12.59 9.36 24.30
N THR A 145 11.65 10.25 24.02
CA THR A 145 10.19 10.04 24.14
C THR A 145 9.47 10.19 22.80
N ASP A 146 10.03 10.96 21.89
CA ASP A 146 9.38 11.29 20.62
C ASP A 146 10.28 10.89 19.45
N ILE A 147 9.72 10.14 18.53
CA ILE A 147 10.38 9.69 17.29
C ILE A 147 9.69 10.37 16.12
N VAL A 148 10.42 11.19 15.39
CA VAL A 148 9.91 11.89 14.20
C VAL A 148 10.54 11.28 12.95
N ASN A 149 9.75 10.55 12.17
CA ASN A 149 10.18 9.99 10.88
C ASN A 149 9.93 11.02 9.78
N ILE A 150 10.99 11.52 9.15
CA ILE A 150 10.90 12.43 8.01
C ILE A 150 11.24 11.65 6.74
N GLY A 151 10.24 11.40 5.91
CA GLY A 151 10.36 10.64 4.67
C GLY A 151 9.11 10.74 3.83
N ILE A 152 9.18 10.45 2.54
CA ILE A 152 8.04 10.55 1.62
C ILE A 152 7.83 9.24 0.85
N GLY A 153 6.60 8.99 0.40
CA GLY A 153 6.24 7.80 -0.37
C GLY A 153 6.49 6.51 0.43
N GLY A 154 7.29 5.58 -0.10
CA GLY A 154 7.61 4.32 0.58
C GLY A 154 8.36 4.49 1.90
N SER A 155 9.06 5.61 2.10
CA SER A 155 9.74 5.93 3.36
C SER A 155 8.79 6.47 4.46
N ASP A 156 7.52 6.70 4.14
CA ASP A 156 6.46 7.18 5.04
C ASP A 156 5.32 6.16 5.17
N GLN A 157 4.69 5.78 4.04
CA GLN A 157 3.42 5.05 4.02
C GLN A 157 3.46 3.72 4.78
N GLY A 158 4.51 2.91 4.53
CA GLY A 158 4.68 1.62 5.20
C GLY A 158 4.88 1.74 6.70
N PRO A 159 5.87 2.51 7.17
CA PRO A 159 6.08 2.77 8.60
C PRO A 159 4.87 3.37 9.31
N LEU A 160 4.23 4.39 8.75
CA LEU A 160 3.03 5.02 9.31
C LEU A 160 1.90 3.99 9.46
N MET A 161 1.61 3.24 8.40
CA MET A 161 0.54 2.23 8.39
C MET A 161 0.79 1.16 9.45
N MET A 162 2.01 0.62 9.55
CA MET A 162 2.34 -0.46 10.50
C MET A 162 2.38 0.03 11.95
N CYS A 163 2.95 1.21 12.22
CA CYS A 163 2.93 1.78 13.57
C CYS A 163 1.50 2.04 14.04
N THR A 164 0.62 2.51 13.16
CA THR A 164 -0.79 2.74 13.48
C THR A 164 -1.55 1.42 13.65
N ALA A 165 -1.40 0.48 12.71
CA ALA A 165 -2.08 -0.83 12.77
C ALA A 165 -1.75 -1.60 14.04
N LEU A 166 -0.50 -1.53 14.48
CA LEU A 166 0.05 -2.29 15.59
C LEU A 166 0.31 -1.44 16.86
N GLN A 167 -0.34 -0.28 16.99
CA GLN A 167 -0.08 0.62 18.13
C GLN A 167 -0.31 -0.03 19.51
N THR A 168 -1.12 -1.09 19.61
CA THR A 168 -1.31 -1.85 20.84
C THR A 168 -0.05 -2.62 21.28
N TYR A 169 0.90 -2.83 20.38
CA TYR A 169 2.21 -3.42 20.64
C TYR A 169 3.30 -2.36 20.85
N GLY A 170 2.93 -1.07 20.73
CA GLY A 170 3.84 0.06 20.85
C GLY A 170 4.44 0.22 22.24
N HIS A 171 5.65 0.78 22.30
CA HIS A 171 6.30 1.08 23.58
C HIS A 171 5.61 2.25 24.29
N PRO A 172 5.19 2.13 25.56
CA PRO A 172 4.34 3.12 26.23
C PRO A 172 4.98 4.51 26.43
N ARG A 173 6.31 4.61 26.41
CA ARG A 173 7.03 5.89 26.52
C ARG A 173 7.22 6.60 25.17
N LEU A 174 7.15 5.87 24.04
CA LEU A 174 7.50 6.41 22.74
C LEU A 174 6.27 6.88 21.98
N ASN A 175 6.31 8.12 21.51
CA ASN A 175 5.33 8.68 20.59
C ASN A 175 5.92 8.71 19.18
N MET A 176 5.11 8.32 18.20
CA MET A 176 5.54 8.28 16.80
C MET A 176 4.90 9.43 16.03
N HIS A 177 5.73 10.19 15.35
CA HIS A 177 5.31 11.29 14.47
C HIS A 177 5.86 11.03 13.07
N PHE A 178 5.06 11.33 12.05
CA PHE A 178 5.42 11.13 10.65
C PHE A 178 5.26 12.43 9.88
N VAL A 179 6.33 12.85 9.21
CA VAL A 179 6.38 14.07 8.40
C VAL A 179 6.79 13.70 6.99
N SER A 180 5.86 13.87 6.04
CA SER A 180 6.07 13.47 4.65
C SER A 180 5.84 14.62 3.66
N ASN A 181 4.90 15.51 3.94
CA ASN A 181 4.57 16.60 3.05
C ASN A 181 5.55 17.79 3.27
N VAL A 182 5.89 18.47 2.18
CA VAL A 182 6.67 19.72 2.23
C VAL A 182 5.81 20.92 2.64
N ASP A 183 4.47 20.75 2.77
CA ASP A 183 3.64 21.74 3.43
C ASP A 183 4.11 21.92 4.87
N GLY A 184 4.68 23.10 5.16
CA GLY A 184 5.29 23.42 6.45
C GLY A 184 4.36 23.32 7.66
N THR A 185 3.04 23.30 7.44
CA THR A 185 2.06 23.10 8.53
C THR A 185 2.22 21.75 9.20
N GLN A 186 2.47 20.67 8.43
CA GLN A 186 2.65 19.34 9.01
C GLN A 186 3.87 19.28 9.95
N LEU A 187 5.00 19.79 9.51
CA LEU A 187 6.22 19.80 10.34
C LEU A 187 6.05 20.72 11.56
N ARG A 188 5.51 21.94 11.36
CA ARG A 188 5.24 22.86 12.46
C ARG A 188 4.38 22.23 13.55
N ASP A 189 3.26 21.61 13.18
CA ASP A 189 2.33 21.00 14.12
C ASP A 189 3.00 19.86 14.93
N VAL A 190 3.97 19.15 14.33
CA VAL A 190 4.79 18.14 15.05
C VAL A 190 5.79 18.82 15.98
N LEU A 191 6.52 19.84 15.50
CA LEU A 191 7.54 20.53 16.30
C LEU A 191 6.95 21.27 17.53
N GLU A 192 5.69 21.70 17.45
CA GLU A 192 4.95 22.28 18.59
C GLU A 192 4.60 21.24 19.68
N GLN A 193 4.56 19.94 19.34
CA GLN A 193 4.19 18.86 20.25
C GLN A 193 5.40 18.20 20.92
N VAL A 194 6.60 18.32 20.33
CA VAL A 194 7.80 17.61 20.77
C VAL A 194 8.79 18.56 21.45
N ARG A 195 9.73 17.99 22.20
CA ARG A 195 10.78 18.75 22.89
C ARG A 195 12.16 18.39 22.35
N PRO A 196 13.04 19.38 22.05
CA PRO A 196 14.36 19.10 21.50
C PRO A 196 15.18 18.09 22.31
N GLU A 197 15.06 18.13 23.65
CA GLU A 197 15.86 17.31 24.58
C GLU A 197 15.54 15.81 24.47
N THR A 198 14.34 15.45 24.01
CA THR A 198 13.83 14.07 24.04
C THR A 198 13.33 13.59 22.68
N THR A 199 13.62 14.32 21.61
CA THR A 199 13.19 13.97 20.25
C THR A 199 14.31 13.32 19.44
N LEU A 200 14.00 12.23 18.75
CA LEU A 200 14.87 11.58 17.77
C LEU A 200 14.26 11.70 16.38
N PHE A 201 14.98 12.29 15.45
CA PHE A 201 14.60 12.41 14.04
C PHE A 201 15.23 11.29 13.22
N ILE A 202 14.42 10.61 12.40
CA ILE A 202 14.86 9.61 11.44
C ILE A 202 14.69 10.21 10.04
N ILE A 203 15.81 10.51 9.36
CA ILE A 203 15.79 11.07 8.01
C ILE A 203 15.84 9.92 7.01
N ALA A 204 14.68 9.59 6.43
CA ALA A 204 14.51 8.44 5.56
C ALA A 204 14.54 8.86 4.08
N SER A 205 15.74 8.89 3.48
CA SER A 205 15.96 9.21 2.07
C SER A 205 17.10 8.38 1.50
N LYS A 206 16.82 7.50 0.54
CA LYS A 206 17.81 6.55 -0.03
C LYS A 206 19.07 7.24 -0.54
N THR A 207 18.92 8.29 -1.32
CA THR A 207 20.02 9.07 -1.91
C THR A 207 20.42 10.29 -1.07
N PHE A 208 19.66 10.59 -0.04
CA PHE A 208 19.78 11.83 0.76
C PHE A 208 19.73 13.10 -0.10
N THR A 209 18.87 13.08 -1.14
CA THR A 209 18.69 14.17 -2.11
C THR A 209 17.23 14.48 -2.40
N THR A 210 16.27 13.76 -1.76
CA THR A 210 14.84 14.00 -1.96
C THR A 210 14.48 15.36 -1.39
N GLN A 211 14.03 16.27 -2.26
CA GLN A 211 13.83 17.69 -1.93
C GLN A 211 12.92 17.88 -0.72
N GLU A 212 11.73 17.26 -0.72
CA GLU A 212 10.73 17.40 0.34
C GLU A 212 11.30 16.92 1.68
N THR A 213 11.96 15.76 1.67
CA THR A 213 12.57 15.18 2.88
C THR A 213 13.68 16.06 3.42
N LEU A 214 14.58 16.58 2.57
CA LEU A 214 15.68 17.41 3.02
C LEU A 214 15.22 18.78 3.46
N THR A 215 14.23 19.39 2.81
CA THR A 215 13.64 20.65 3.27
C THR A 215 13.11 20.51 4.70
N ASN A 216 12.29 19.48 4.95
CA ASN A 216 11.77 19.21 6.29
C ASN A 216 12.88 18.85 7.29
N ALA A 217 13.89 18.10 6.87
CA ALA A 217 15.02 17.71 7.73
C ALA A 217 15.87 18.93 8.14
N HIS A 218 16.17 19.85 7.21
CA HIS A 218 16.90 21.09 7.53
C HIS A 218 16.08 21.98 8.46
N THR A 219 14.78 22.16 8.22
CA THR A 219 13.92 22.93 9.12
C THR A 219 13.87 22.32 10.52
N ALA A 220 13.79 20.98 10.64
CA ALA A 220 13.84 20.30 11.94
C ALA A 220 15.20 20.46 12.62
N ARG A 221 16.30 20.45 11.85
CA ARG A 221 17.65 20.70 12.34
C ARG A 221 17.81 22.12 12.87
N ASP A 222 17.34 23.13 12.12
CA ASP A 222 17.40 24.54 12.53
C ASP A 222 16.56 24.79 13.78
N TRP A 223 15.39 24.15 13.90
CA TRP A 223 14.58 24.17 15.11
C TRP A 223 15.33 23.54 16.31
N PHE A 224 15.98 22.39 16.12
CA PHE A 224 16.77 21.73 17.15
C PHE A 224 17.93 22.59 17.62
N LEU A 225 18.63 23.27 16.72
CA LEU A 225 19.78 24.13 17.02
C LEU A 225 19.43 25.43 17.77
N GLN A 226 18.16 25.76 17.94
CA GLN A 226 17.73 26.82 18.85
C GLN A 226 17.96 26.46 20.32
N SER A 227 18.08 25.16 20.64
CA SER A 227 18.25 24.64 22.00
C SER A 227 19.51 23.79 22.17
N GLY A 228 19.82 22.96 21.15
CA GLY A 228 21.02 22.12 21.10
C GLY A 228 22.16 22.75 20.34
N ARG A 229 23.28 22.04 20.24
CA ARG A 229 24.47 22.46 19.50
C ARG A 229 24.73 21.53 18.32
N GLU A 230 25.60 21.95 17.38
CA GLU A 230 26.00 21.13 16.22
C GLU A 230 26.51 19.74 16.61
N GLU A 231 27.31 19.64 17.68
CA GLU A 231 27.86 18.37 18.19
C GLU A 231 26.80 17.42 18.78
N ASP A 232 25.62 17.97 19.11
CA ASP A 232 24.52 17.19 19.67
C ASP A 232 23.61 16.58 18.59
N ILE A 233 23.76 17.00 17.32
CA ILE A 233 22.99 16.45 16.20
C ILE A 233 23.12 14.92 16.13
N ALA A 234 24.32 14.38 16.36
CA ALA A 234 24.57 12.93 16.34
C ALA A 234 23.75 12.13 17.36
N LYS A 235 23.19 12.77 18.40
CA LYS A 235 22.32 12.12 19.40
C LYS A 235 20.83 12.20 19.04
N HIS A 236 20.47 13.13 18.15
CA HIS A 236 19.07 13.44 17.85
C HIS A 236 18.67 13.16 16.40
N PHE A 237 19.62 12.91 15.53
CA PHE A 237 19.37 12.63 14.12
C PHE A 237 20.06 11.35 13.69
N VAL A 238 19.32 10.48 13.03
CA VAL A 238 19.81 9.25 12.39
C VAL A 238 19.32 9.20 10.95
N ALA A 239 20.01 8.47 10.10
CA ALA A 239 19.67 8.42 8.68
C ALA A 239 19.38 7.00 8.20
N VAL A 240 18.36 6.86 7.36
CA VAL A 240 18.15 5.68 6.52
C VAL A 240 18.52 6.07 5.09
N SER A 241 19.75 5.74 4.69
CA SER A 241 20.33 6.23 3.43
C SER A 241 21.47 5.33 2.94
N THR A 242 21.92 5.55 1.70
CA THR A 242 23.15 4.96 1.12
C THR A 242 24.25 6.02 0.89
N ASN A 243 23.96 7.28 1.12
CA ASN A 243 24.87 8.41 0.82
C ASN A 243 25.59 8.89 2.09
N LYS A 244 26.73 8.27 2.41
CA LYS A 244 27.53 8.59 3.61
C LYS A 244 28.03 10.04 3.64
N GLU A 245 28.43 10.58 2.49
CA GLU A 245 28.98 11.94 2.40
C GLU A 245 27.92 12.98 2.75
N ALA A 246 26.72 12.88 2.17
CA ALA A 246 25.63 13.80 2.45
C ALA A 246 25.11 13.66 3.88
N VAL A 247 25.04 12.45 4.42
CA VAL A 247 24.65 12.18 5.82
C VAL A 247 25.65 12.80 6.79
N SER A 248 26.96 12.63 6.55
CA SER A 248 28.01 13.25 7.37
C SER A 248 28.01 14.78 7.26
N ALA A 249 27.79 15.33 6.07
CA ALA A 249 27.70 16.78 5.86
C ALA A 249 26.49 17.41 6.58
N PHE A 250 25.41 16.65 6.80
CA PHE A 250 24.25 17.09 7.59
C PHE A 250 24.57 17.16 9.09
N GLY A 251 25.61 16.49 9.57
CA GLY A 251 26.01 16.38 10.97
C GLY A 251 25.61 15.06 11.65
N ILE A 252 25.04 14.12 10.91
CA ILE A 252 24.67 12.80 11.42
C ILE A 252 25.92 11.91 11.49
N ASP A 253 26.13 11.22 12.60
CA ASP A 253 27.17 10.22 12.72
C ASP A 253 26.83 9.02 11.79
N THR A 254 27.73 8.69 10.88
CA THR A 254 27.55 7.59 9.94
C THR A 254 27.50 6.20 10.61
N ALA A 255 27.91 6.07 11.88
CA ALA A 255 27.64 4.90 12.69
C ALA A 255 26.13 4.71 12.97
N ASN A 256 25.34 5.77 12.89
CA ASN A 256 23.89 5.79 13.04
C ASN A 256 23.17 5.92 11.69
N MET A 257 23.81 5.45 10.63
CA MET A 257 23.24 5.35 9.30
C MET A 257 22.88 3.90 9.00
N PHE A 258 21.65 3.69 8.53
CA PHE A 258 21.07 2.39 8.22
C PHE A 258 20.90 2.27 6.71
N GLU A 259 21.58 1.30 6.11
CA GLU A 259 21.63 1.11 4.66
C GLU A 259 20.51 0.18 4.17
N PHE A 260 20.10 0.35 2.92
CA PHE A 260 19.35 -0.63 2.15
C PHE A 260 19.77 -0.55 0.67
N TRP A 261 19.28 -1.43 -0.19
CA TRP A 261 19.93 -1.68 -1.48
C TRP A 261 19.08 -1.18 -2.66
N ASN A 262 19.72 -1.09 -3.85
CA ASN A 262 19.08 -0.67 -5.08
C ASN A 262 18.02 -1.66 -5.61
N TRP A 263 18.11 -2.93 -5.19
CA TRP A 263 17.13 -3.98 -5.48
C TRP A 263 15.89 -3.93 -4.55
N VAL A 264 15.78 -2.93 -3.71
CA VAL A 264 14.58 -2.63 -2.90
C VAL A 264 13.89 -1.39 -3.49
N GLY A 265 12.71 -1.56 -4.05
CA GLY A 265 11.84 -0.45 -4.46
C GLY A 265 11.25 0.28 -3.25
N GLY A 266 11.00 1.60 -3.37
CA GLY A 266 10.49 2.43 -2.27
C GLY A 266 9.21 1.87 -1.64
N ARG A 267 8.19 1.57 -2.44
CA ARG A 267 6.90 1.02 -1.99
C ARG A 267 6.94 -0.42 -1.48
N TYR A 268 8.09 -1.10 -1.64
CA TYR A 268 8.39 -2.44 -1.11
C TYR A 268 9.41 -2.42 0.04
N SER A 269 9.77 -1.22 0.54
CA SER A 269 10.91 -1.05 1.45
C SER A 269 10.59 -1.24 2.93
N LEU A 270 9.33 -1.44 3.29
CA LEU A 270 8.84 -1.63 4.66
C LEU A 270 9.70 -2.61 5.50
N TRP A 271 10.21 -3.65 4.86
CA TRP A 271 10.99 -4.74 5.45
C TRP A 271 12.47 -4.41 5.67
N SER A 272 12.96 -3.32 5.06
CA SER A 272 14.35 -2.84 5.10
C SER A 272 14.62 -1.93 6.30
N ALA A 273 15.73 -1.21 6.25
CA ALA A 273 16.04 -0.14 7.21
C ALA A 273 14.96 0.96 7.27
N ILE A 274 14.14 1.13 6.23
CA ILE A 274 12.94 1.99 6.26
C ILE A 274 11.99 1.58 7.40
N GLY A 275 11.98 0.34 7.83
CA GLY A 275 11.23 -0.14 8.99
C GLY A 275 11.83 0.19 10.35
N LEU A 276 12.91 0.96 10.42
CA LEU A 276 13.54 1.35 11.70
C LEU A 276 12.56 1.99 12.69
N PRO A 277 11.69 2.95 12.30
CA PRO A 277 10.68 3.50 13.23
C PRO A 277 9.71 2.43 13.74
N ILE A 278 9.35 1.44 12.92
CA ILE A 278 8.51 0.30 13.34
C ILE A 278 9.25 -0.50 14.42
N MET A 279 10.51 -0.86 14.18
CA MET A 279 11.30 -1.66 15.12
C MET A 279 11.53 -0.92 16.43
N ILE A 280 11.77 0.39 16.40
CA ILE A 280 11.88 1.21 17.61
C ILE A 280 10.56 1.20 18.38
N TYR A 281 9.44 1.41 17.70
CA TYR A 281 8.13 1.52 18.35
C TYR A 281 7.61 0.17 18.88
N LEU A 282 7.63 -0.86 18.05
CA LEU A 282 7.06 -2.17 18.37
C LEU A 282 8.04 -3.10 19.12
N GLY A 283 9.34 -2.89 18.97
CA GLY A 283 10.40 -3.78 19.42
C GLY A 283 10.87 -4.77 18.37
N GLU A 284 12.10 -5.24 18.55
CA GLU A 284 12.76 -6.16 17.62
C GLU A 284 11.97 -7.47 17.45
N GLU A 285 11.45 -8.07 18.53
CA GLU A 285 10.68 -9.31 18.48
C GLU A 285 9.44 -9.18 17.58
N ASN A 286 8.69 -8.10 17.74
CA ASN A 286 7.50 -7.83 16.92
C ASN A 286 7.86 -7.54 15.47
N PHE A 287 8.97 -6.84 15.21
CA PHE A 287 9.45 -6.62 13.84
C PHE A 287 9.87 -7.94 13.18
N ILE A 288 10.58 -8.82 13.90
CA ILE A 288 10.92 -10.16 13.41
C ILE A 288 9.67 -10.99 13.15
N ALA A 289 8.68 -10.98 14.05
CA ALA A 289 7.41 -11.68 13.82
C ALA A 289 6.68 -11.18 12.55
N MET A 290 6.75 -9.88 12.25
CA MET A 290 6.25 -9.31 11.01
C MET A 290 7.00 -9.87 9.79
N LEU A 291 8.35 -9.96 9.83
CA LEU A 291 9.15 -10.59 8.77
C LEU A 291 8.82 -12.07 8.61
N GLU A 292 8.59 -12.80 9.70
CA GLU A 292 8.20 -14.22 9.67
C GLU A 292 6.86 -14.44 8.98
N GLY A 293 5.86 -13.61 9.28
CA GLY A 293 4.55 -13.68 8.62
C GLY A 293 4.65 -13.43 7.12
N ALA A 294 5.44 -12.43 6.73
CA ALA A 294 5.68 -12.14 5.33
C ALA A 294 6.48 -13.26 4.63
N HIS A 295 7.48 -13.84 5.29
CA HIS A 295 8.22 -15.00 4.79
C HIS A 295 7.31 -16.22 4.59
N LEU A 296 6.39 -16.47 5.50
CA LEU A 296 5.40 -17.54 5.36
C LEU A 296 4.59 -17.36 4.08
N MET A 297 4.14 -16.15 3.79
CA MET A 297 3.41 -15.83 2.55
C MET A 297 4.31 -15.97 1.31
N ASP A 298 5.61 -15.63 1.39
CA ASP A 298 6.58 -15.87 0.32
C ASP A 298 6.71 -17.37 0.01
N GLN A 299 6.84 -18.20 1.04
CA GLN A 299 6.93 -19.65 0.89
C GLN A 299 5.63 -20.25 0.31
N HIS A 300 4.49 -19.74 0.75
CA HIS A 300 3.20 -20.10 0.17
C HIS A 300 3.14 -19.71 -1.31
N PHE A 301 3.53 -18.49 -1.67
CA PHE A 301 3.49 -17.98 -3.03
C PHE A 301 4.34 -18.79 -4.00
N ILE A 302 5.58 -19.14 -3.63
CA ILE A 302 6.49 -19.86 -4.55
C ILE A 302 6.19 -21.37 -4.64
N ASN A 303 5.59 -21.99 -3.61
CA ASN A 303 5.45 -23.44 -3.53
C ASN A 303 4.02 -23.96 -3.75
N ALA A 304 2.98 -23.18 -3.46
CA ALA A 304 1.61 -23.63 -3.60
C ALA A 304 1.19 -23.72 -5.08
N PRO A 305 0.40 -24.75 -5.48
CA PRO A 305 -0.20 -24.79 -6.80
C PRO A 305 -1.16 -23.60 -6.97
N PHE A 306 -1.37 -23.13 -8.20
CA PHE A 306 -2.17 -21.91 -8.45
C PHE A 306 -3.58 -21.97 -7.86
N GLU A 307 -4.19 -23.15 -7.87
CA GLU A 307 -5.52 -23.42 -7.33
C GLU A 307 -5.63 -23.21 -5.80
N GLN A 308 -4.50 -23.23 -5.11
CA GLN A 308 -4.39 -23.04 -3.66
C GLN A 308 -3.50 -21.85 -3.29
N ASN A 309 -3.08 -21.05 -4.26
CA ASN A 309 -2.15 -19.95 -4.09
C ASN A 309 -2.92 -18.64 -3.91
N MET A 310 -3.01 -18.14 -2.67
CA MET A 310 -3.85 -16.99 -2.31
C MET A 310 -3.49 -15.72 -3.10
N PRO A 311 -2.20 -15.30 -3.23
CA PRO A 311 -1.83 -14.18 -4.09
C PRO A 311 -2.18 -14.36 -5.56
N VAL A 312 -1.97 -15.55 -6.11
CA VAL A 312 -2.29 -15.85 -7.52
C VAL A 312 -3.80 -15.77 -7.74
N LEU A 313 -4.61 -16.36 -6.86
CA LEU A 313 -6.07 -16.29 -6.92
C LEU A 313 -6.58 -14.85 -6.91
N LEU A 314 -6.14 -14.03 -5.96
CA LEU A 314 -6.55 -12.62 -5.91
C LEU A 314 -6.10 -11.84 -7.13
N GLY A 315 -4.88 -12.09 -7.63
CA GLY A 315 -4.37 -11.51 -8.85
C GLY A 315 -5.24 -11.86 -10.06
N MET A 316 -5.59 -13.15 -10.21
CA MET A 316 -6.41 -13.65 -11.32
C MET A 316 -7.85 -13.12 -11.26
N ILE A 317 -8.47 -13.10 -10.07
CA ILE A 317 -9.80 -12.50 -9.89
C ILE A 317 -9.77 -11.01 -10.26
N GLY A 318 -8.69 -10.29 -9.90
CA GLY A 318 -8.49 -8.91 -10.33
C GLY A 318 -8.43 -8.74 -11.86
N ILE A 319 -7.63 -9.58 -12.55
CA ILE A 319 -7.57 -9.62 -14.03
C ILE A 319 -8.95 -9.89 -14.63
N TRP A 320 -9.72 -10.81 -14.06
CA TRP A 320 -11.08 -11.12 -14.52
C TRP A 320 -11.98 -9.89 -14.49
N TYR A 321 -11.99 -9.14 -13.40
CA TYR A 321 -12.85 -7.95 -13.29
C TYR A 321 -12.32 -6.74 -14.07
N ILE A 322 -11.03 -6.50 -14.08
CA ILE A 322 -10.45 -5.36 -14.79
C ILE A 322 -10.61 -5.54 -16.30
N ASN A 323 -10.18 -6.67 -16.81
CA ASN A 323 -9.99 -6.84 -18.26
C ASN A 323 -11.21 -7.43 -18.98
N TYR A 324 -12.08 -8.17 -18.33
CA TYR A 324 -13.29 -8.71 -18.95
C TYR A 324 -14.54 -7.94 -18.55
N PHE A 325 -14.66 -7.53 -17.29
CA PHE A 325 -15.81 -6.77 -16.82
C PHE A 325 -15.63 -5.23 -16.87
N GLY A 326 -14.45 -4.73 -17.23
CA GLY A 326 -14.17 -3.29 -17.30
C GLY A 326 -14.15 -2.61 -15.91
N GLY A 327 -13.81 -3.34 -14.86
CA GLY A 327 -13.73 -2.85 -13.49
C GLY A 327 -12.47 -2.01 -13.25
N GLY A 328 -12.49 -0.73 -13.63
CA GLY A 328 -11.34 0.18 -13.54
C GLY A 328 -10.96 0.61 -12.12
N SER A 329 -11.64 0.14 -11.08
CA SER A 329 -11.32 0.46 -9.68
C SER A 329 -11.49 -0.74 -8.75
N HIS A 330 -10.85 -0.69 -7.57
CA HIS A 330 -10.91 -1.72 -6.55
C HIS A 330 -10.95 -1.07 -5.16
N VAL A 331 -11.89 -1.49 -4.34
CA VAL A 331 -12.07 -0.97 -2.98
C VAL A 331 -11.35 -1.83 -1.96
N ILE A 332 -10.61 -1.20 -1.07
CA ILE A 332 -10.03 -1.80 0.13
C ILE A 332 -10.79 -1.25 1.33
N ALA A 333 -11.58 -2.08 1.99
CA ALA A 333 -12.43 -1.68 3.11
C ALA A 333 -12.05 -2.45 4.39
N PRO A 334 -11.06 -1.97 5.16
CA PRO A 334 -10.69 -2.58 6.43
C PRO A 334 -11.72 -2.23 7.53
N TYR A 335 -12.29 -3.23 8.17
CA TYR A 335 -13.18 -3.08 9.32
C TYR A 335 -12.37 -3.15 10.63
N ASP A 336 -11.42 -2.24 10.74
CA ASP A 336 -10.66 -1.94 11.94
C ASP A 336 -10.14 -0.51 11.86
N GLN A 337 -10.34 0.29 12.91
CA GLN A 337 -9.98 1.71 12.92
C GLN A 337 -8.46 1.92 12.74
N HIS A 338 -7.64 1.03 13.28
CA HIS A 338 -6.18 1.17 13.17
C HIS A 338 -5.64 0.77 11.78
N LEU A 339 -6.48 0.18 10.92
CA LEU A 339 -6.12 -0.09 9.52
C LEU A 339 -6.51 1.04 8.55
N HIS A 340 -6.87 2.23 9.04
CA HIS A 340 -7.30 3.34 8.17
C HIS A 340 -6.23 3.81 7.17
N HIS A 341 -4.95 3.55 7.44
CA HIS A 341 -3.87 3.83 6.49
C HIS A 341 -3.63 2.70 5.47
N LEU A 342 -4.23 1.53 5.65
CA LEU A 342 -4.02 0.39 4.74
C LEU A 342 -4.47 0.68 3.30
N PRO A 343 -5.64 1.29 3.03
CA PRO A 343 -6.03 1.64 1.66
C PRO A 343 -4.99 2.55 0.99
N ARG A 344 -4.50 3.56 1.68
CA ARG A 344 -3.49 4.50 1.18
C ARG A 344 -2.14 3.81 0.89
N PHE A 345 -1.72 2.87 1.74
CA PHE A 345 -0.53 2.07 1.50
C PHE A 345 -0.68 1.21 0.23
N ILE A 346 -1.82 0.53 0.07
CA ILE A 346 -2.09 -0.30 -1.12
C ILE A 346 -2.26 0.56 -2.37
N GLN A 347 -2.75 1.80 -2.28
CA GLN A 347 -2.76 2.76 -3.39
C GLN A 347 -1.37 2.92 -3.99
N GLN A 348 -0.37 3.25 -3.17
CA GLN A 348 0.99 3.38 -3.67
C GLN A 348 1.53 2.04 -4.18
N LEU A 349 1.31 0.96 -3.43
CA LEU A 349 1.79 -0.37 -3.78
C LEU A 349 1.30 -0.81 -5.16
N ASP A 350 0.00 -0.69 -5.46
CA ASP A 350 -0.60 -1.18 -6.70
C ASP A 350 -0.51 -0.14 -7.83
N MET A 351 -0.97 1.10 -7.62
CA MET A 351 -1.09 2.10 -8.68
C MET A 351 0.27 2.56 -9.22
N GLU A 352 1.28 2.72 -8.36
CA GLU A 352 2.64 3.05 -8.79
C GLU A 352 3.33 1.86 -9.49
N SER A 353 2.98 0.62 -9.10
CA SER A 353 3.52 -0.59 -9.73
C SER A 353 2.87 -0.88 -11.07
N ASN A 354 1.55 -0.87 -11.13
CA ASN A 354 0.78 -1.41 -12.25
C ASN A 354 0.06 -0.35 -13.09
N GLY A 355 0.09 0.92 -12.70
CA GLY A 355 -0.43 2.03 -13.50
C GLY A 355 0.49 2.33 -14.68
N LYS A 356 0.60 1.42 -15.63
CA LYS A 356 1.55 1.47 -16.75
C LYS A 356 0.83 1.27 -18.08
N GLN A 357 1.23 2.04 -19.08
CA GLN A 357 0.73 1.90 -20.47
C GLN A 357 1.72 1.22 -21.42
N THR A 358 2.94 0.92 -20.92
CA THR A 358 4.04 0.37 -21.72
C THR A 358 4.47 -0.98 -21.16
N ALA A 359 4.55 -1.96 -22.03
CA ALA A 359 5.04 -3.31 -21.71
C ALA A 359 6.57 -3.34 -21.53
N CYS A 360 7.08 -4.42 -20.93
CA CYS A 360 8.52 -4.62 -20.68
C CYS A 360 9.40 -4.57 -21.96
N ASP A 361 8.83 -4.79 -23.13
CA ASP A 361 9.53 -4.72 -24.41
C ASP A 361 9.43 -3.34 -25.10
N GLY A 362 8.81 -2.36 -24.43
CA GLY A 362 8.66 -0.99 -24.92
C GLY A 362 7.43 -0.75 -25.81
N THR A 363 6.61 -1.77 -26.03
CA THR A 363 5.38 -1.63 -26.84
C THR A 363 4.18 -1.19 -25.97
N PRO A 364 3.11 -0.61 -26.55
CA PRO A 364 1.88 -0.35 -25.81
C PRO A 364 1.25 -1.63 -25.29
N VAL A 365 0.72 -1.63 -24.07
CA VAL A 365 0.12 -2.83 -23.44
C VAL A 365 -1.12 -3.35 -24.19
N GLY A 366 -1.93 -2.48 -24.76
CA GLY A 366 -3.12 -2.85 -25.54
C GLY A 366 -4.33 -3.36 -24.73
N THR A 367 -4.24 -3.34 -23.40
CA THR A 367 -5.32 -3.69 -22.44
C THR A 367 -5.30 -2.73 -21.27
N ASP A 368 -6.38 -2.67 -20.48
CA ASP A 368 -6.37 -1.97 -19.21
C ASP A 368 -5.39 -2.65 -18.24
N THR A 369 -4.72 -1.85 -17.42
CA THR A 369 -3.77 -2.28 -16.39
C THR A 369 -4.26 -1.84 -15.00
N GLY A 370 -3.37 -1.62 -14.05
CA GLY A 370 -3.63 -1.33 -12.65
C GLY A 370 -4.90 -0.54 -12.34
N PRO A 371 -5.77 -1.05 -11.46
CA PRO A 371 -7.02 -0.38 -11.11
C PRO A 371 -6.76 0.86 -10.24
N ILE A 372 -7.71 1.77 -10.18
CA ILE A 372 -7.73 2.82 -9.17
C ILE A 372 -8.04 2.17 -7.82
N ILE A 373 -7.07 2.15 -6.92
CA ILE A 373 -7.25 1.68 -5.55
C ILE A 373 -7.79 2.80 -4.68
N TRP A 374 -8.85 2.53 -3.94
CA TRP A 374 -9.44 3.47 -3.00
C TRP A 374 -10.15 2.74 -1.88
N GLY A 375 -10.55 3.45 -0.85
CA GLY A 375 -11.28 2.86 0.27
C GLY A 375 -11.15 3.66 1.55
N GLU A 376 -11.84 3.20 2.57
CA GLU A 376 -11.91 3.77 3.91
C GLU A 376 -12.25 2.65 4.89
N THR A 377 -12.07 2.91 6.19
CA THR A 377 -12.53 1.99 7.23
C THR A 377 -14.01 1.65 7.07
N GLY A 378 -14.34 0.38 7.27
CA GLY A 378 -15.59 -0.26 6.87
C GLY A 378 -16.88 0.48 7.20
N ILE A 379 -17.22 0.73 8.49
CA ILE A 379 -18.50 1.39 8.82
C ILE A 379 -18.51 2.85 8.35
N ASN A 380 -17.39 3.58 8.46
CA ASN A 380 -17.31 4.94 7.93
C ASN A 380 -17.51 4.95 6.41
N GLY A 381 -16.86 4.04 5.70
CA GLY A 381 -17.04 3.86 4.26
C GLY A 381 -18.49 3.57 3.85
N GLN A 382 -19.25 2.81 4.67
CA GLN A 382 -20.67 2.56 4.41
C GLN A 382 -21.48 3.86 4.34
N HIS A 383 -21.14 4.85 5.15
CA HIS A 383 -21.79 6.15 5.17
C HIS A 383 -21.21 7.15 4.16
N ALA A 384 -20.16 6.77 3.42
CA ALA A 384 -19.51 7.63 2.44
C ALA A 384 -19.78 7.21 0.99
N PHE A 385 -19.57 5.93 0.66
CA PHE A 385 -19.54 5.49 -0.75
C PHE A 385 -20.25 4.15 -1.04
N PHE A 386 -20.78 3.44 -0.06
CA PHE A 386 -21.49 2.17 -0.33
C PHE A 386 -22.76 2.35 -1.17
N GLN A 387 -23.35 3.54 -1.19
CA GLN A 387 -24.40 3.88 -2.15
C GLN A 387 -23.97 3.59 -3.59
N LEU A 388 -22.76 4.03 -3.96
CA LEU A 388 -22.19 3.76 -5.28
C LEU A 388 -21.91 2.27 -5.48
N LEU A 389 -21.38 1.58 -4.48
CA LEU A 389 -21.07 0.15 -4.58
C LEU A 389 -22.34 -0.69 -4.81
N HIS A 390 -23.45 -0.37 -4.15
CA HIS A 390 -24.70 -1.09 -4.28
C HIS A 390 -25.50 -0.74 -5.54
N GLN A 391 -25.66 0.55 -5.85
CA GLN A 391 -26.56 1.03 -6.90
C GLN A 391 -25.86 1.81 -8.03
N GLY A 392 -24.55 1.99 -7.97
CA GLY A 392 -23.79 2.62 -9.04
C GLY A 392 -23.74 1.75 -10.31
N THR A 393 -23.38 2.38 -11.43
CA THR A 393 -23.36 1.76 -12.77
C THR A 393 -22.08 0.99 -13.06
N HIS A 394 -21.00 1.23 -12.28
CA HIS A 394 -19.71 0.56 -12.43
C HIS A 394 -19.62 -0.71 -11.59
N ILE A 395 -18.91 -1.70 -12.11
CA ILE A 395 -18.50 -2.87 -11.33
C ILE A 395 -17.18 -2.52 -10.63
N THR A 396 -17.18 -2.62 -9.31
CA THR A 396 -16.01 -2.37 -8.49
C THR A 396 -15.82 -3.55 -7.53
N PRO A 397 -14.77 -4.36 -7.68
CA PRO A 397 -14.42 -5.38 -6.71
C PRO A 397 -14.11 -4.77 -5.34
N ILE A 398 -14.43 -5.51 -4.28
CA ILE A 398 -14.30 -5.05 -2.90
C ILE A 398 -13.53 -6.10 -2.10
N ASP A 399 -12.47 -5.69 -1.42
CA ASP A 399 -11.83 -6.49 -0.38
C ASP A 399 -12.29 -5.97 0.99
N LEU A 400 -13.10 -6.76 1.70
CA LEU A 400 -13.49 -6.53 3.08
C LEU A 400 -12.48 -7.21 3.99
N ILE A 401 -11.82 -6.45 4.84
CA ILE A 401 -10.74 -6.96 5.71
C ILE A 401 -11.14 -6.77 7.17
N ALA A 402 -11.12 -7.85 7.97
CA ALA A 402 -11.49 -7.78 9.39
C ALA A 402 -10.66 -8.74 10.23
N SER A 403 -10.66 -8.55 11.55
CA SER A 403 -10.09 -9.48 12.53
C SER A 403 -11.17 -10.32 13.19
N LEU A 404 -10.87 -11.60 13.43
CA LEU A 404 -11.74 -12.46 14.24
C LEU A 404 -11.58 -12.18 15.74
N GLU A 405 -10.36 -11.87 16.19
CA GLU A 405 -10.10 -11.54 17.58
C GLU A 405 -10.52 -10.09 17.91
N LYS A 406 -11.14 -9.91 19.06
CA LYS A 406 -11.51 -8.60 19.60
C LYS A 406 -10.28 -7.80 20.01
N ARG A 407 -10.17 -6.56 19.56
CA ARG A 407 -9.10 -5.62 19.96
C ARG A 407 -9.46 -4.77 21.20
N SER A 408 -10.72 -4.77 21.58
CA SER A 408 -11.23 -3.95 22.68
C SER A 408 -12.21 -4.78 23.52
N ASN A 409 -12.22 -4.51 24.82
CA ASN A 409 -13.14 -5.14 25.76
C ASN A 409 -14.51 -4.43 25.86
N LEU A 410 -14.81 -3.50 24.94
CA LEU A 410 -16.11 -2.81 24.89
C LEU A 410 -17.20 -3.80 24.45
N PRO A 411 -18.24 -4.01 25.28
CA PRO A 411 -19.27 -5.01 24.99
C PRO A 411 -20.05 -4.69 23.69
N GLY A 412 -20.25 -5.69 22.84
CA GLY A 412 -21.06 -5.61 21.63
C GLY A 412 -20.42 -4.90 20.43
N HIS A 413 -19.36 -4.14 20.61
CA HIS A 413 -18.75 -3.36 19.51
C HIS A 413 -18.20 -4.25 18.40
N HIS A 414 -17.49 -5.32 18.76
CA HIS A 414 -16.88 -6.21 17.78
C HIS A 414 -17.92 -7.02 17.01
N GLU A 415 -18.95 -7.52 17.70
CA GLU A 415 -20.06 -8.24 17.08
C GLU A 415 -20.84 -7.36 16.10
N ILE A 416 -21.08 -6.09 16.45
CA ILE A 416 -21.69 -5.11 15.54
C ILE A 416 -20.78 -4.88 14.33
N LEU A 417 -19.47 -4.72 14.53
CA LEU A 417 -18.51 -4.52 13.44
C LEU A 417 -18.52 -5.70 12.46
N LEU A 418 -18.37 -6.95 12.95
CA LEU A 418 -18.36 -8.15 12.11
C LEU A 418 -19.72 -8.40 11.45
N SER A 419 -20.84 -8.14 12.13
CA SER A 419 -22.16 -8.27 11.52
C SER A 419 -22.31 -7.35 10.29
N ASN A 420 -21.71 -6.16 10.33
CA ASN A 420 -21.69 -5.26 9.18
C ASN A 420 -20.81 -5.80 8.03
N VAL A 421 -19.62 -6.38 8.30
CA VAL A 421 -18.80 -7.02 7.27
C VAL A 421 -19.61 -8.08 6.53
N PHE A 422 -20.19 -8.99 7.27
CA PHE A 422 -20.92 -10.14 6.69
C PHE A 422 -22.20 -9.69 5.97
N ALA A 423 -22.94 -8.74 6.56
CA ALA A 423 -24.15 -8.21 5.95
C ALA A 423 -23.87 -7.43 4.65
N GLN A 424 -22.80 -6.64 4.61
CA GLN A 424 -22.43 -5.91 3.40
C GLN A 424 -21.96 -6.87 2.28
N ALA A 425 -21.18 -7.89 2.61
CA ALA A 425 -20.79 -8.92 1.65
C ALA A 425 -22.01 -9.68 1.09
N GLU A 426 -22.99 -10.05 1.96
CA GLU A 426 -24.22 -10.69 1.54
C GLU A 426 -25.09 -9.76 0.67
N ALA A 427 -25.27 -8.51 1.09
CA ALA A 427 -26.06 -7.53 0.36
C ALA A 427 -25.45 -7.22 -1.02
N CYS A 428 -24.12 -7.08 -1.11
CA CYS A 428 -23.41 -6.89 -2.37
C CYS A 428 -23.60 -8.07 -3.33
N MET A 429 -23.52 -9.29 -2.85
CA MET A 429 -23.75 -10.50 -3.64
C MET A 429 -25.22 -10.64 -4.04
N ARG A 430 -26.12 -10.55 -3.05
CA ARG A 430 -27.52 -10.91 -3.21
C ARG A 430 -28.34 -9.83 -3.91
N GLY A 431 -28.15 -8.56 -3.55
CA GLY A 431 -29.04 -7.46 -3.92
C GLY A 431 -30.46 -7.63 -3.36
N LYS A 432 -31.44 -6.94 -3.94
CA LYS A 432 -32.85 -7.00 -3.60
C LYS A 432 -33.70 -6.81 -4.85
N THR A 433 -34.53 -7.81 -5.20
CA THR A 433 -35.34 -7.73 -6.43
C THR A 433 -36.51 -6.77 -6.29
N ALA A 434 -37.11 -6.41 -7.43
CA ALA A 434 -38.30 -5.58 -7.45
C ALA A 434 -39.50 -6.26 -6.74
N GLU A 435 -39.62 -7.59 -6.84
CA GLU A 435 -40.64 -8.39 -6.17
C GLU A 435 -40.43 -8.37 -4.64
N GLU A 436 -39.20 -8.56 -4.19
CA GLU A 436 -38.85 -8.47 -2.76
C GLU A 436 -39.16 -7.08 -2.20
N VAL A 437 -38.88 -6.01 -2.96
CA VAL A 437 -39.23 -4.62 -2.58
C VAL A 437 -40.72 -4.41 -2.52
N ARG A 438 -41.50 -4.88 -3.50
CA ARG A 438 -42.96 -4.79 -3.48
C ARG A 438 -43.56 -5.47 -2.27
N ALA A 439 -43.14 -6.72 -2.03
CA ALA A 439 -43.61 -7.51 -0.89
C ALA A 439 -43.33 -6.80 0.45
N GLU A 440 -42.14 -6.22 0.62
CA GLU A 440 -41.77 -5.49 1.83
C GLU A 440 -42.61 -4.24 2.01
N LEU A 441 -42.80 -3.42 0.96
CA LEU A 441 -43.57 -2.17 1.05
C LEU A 441 -45.06 -2.45 1.24
N GLN A 442 -45.61 -3.53 0.67
CA GLN A 442 -46.97 -4.01 0.92
C GLN A 442 -47.16 -4.43 2.38
N ALA A 443 -46.20 -5.19 2.93
CA ALA A 443 -46.20 -5.60 4.33
C ALA A 443 -46.15 -4.41 5.31
N GLN A 444 -45.56 -3.28 4.89
CA GLN A 444 -45.55 -2.01 5.64
C GLN A 444 -46.87 -1.21 5.48
N GLY A 445 -47.86 -1.73 4.73
CA GLY A 445 -49.16 -1.08 4.52
C GLY A 445 -49.14 0.12 3.58
N MET A 446 -48.12 0.21 2.70
CA MET A 446 -47.99 1.33 1.74
C MET A 446 -49.00 1.20 0.60
N ASP A 447 -49.46 2.36 0.11
CA ASP A 447 -50.34 2.45 -1.05
C ASP A 447 -49.66 1.98 -2.35
N GLY A 448 -50.42 1.27 -3.23
CA GLY A 448 -49.87 0.64 -4.42
C GLY A 448 -49.20 1.60 -5.41
N GLU A 449 -49.75 2.80 -5.60
CA GLU A 449 -49.12 3.81 -6.48
C GLU A 449 -47.78 4.28 -5.95
N LYS A 450 -47.68 4.47 -4.62
CA LYS A 450 -46.42 4.83 -3.94
C LYS A 450 -45.41 3.70 -4.01
N ILE A 451 -45.87 2.44 -3.90
CA ILE A 451 -44.98 1.26 -4.05
C ILE A 451 -44.32 1.28 -5.42
N GLU A 452 -45.07 1.38 -6.51
CA GLU A 452 -44.50 1.34 -7.87
C GLU A 452 -43.54 2.50 -8.16
N LYS A 453 -43.77 3.68 -7.53
CA LYS A 453 -42.80 4.80 -7.61
C LYS A 453 -41.50 4.51 -6.88
N LEU A 454 -41.54 3.77 -5.76
CA LEU A 454 -40.36 3.49 -4.95
C LEU A 454 -39.60 2.25 -5.38
N VAL A 455 -40.24 1.28 -6.01
CA VAL A 455 -39.63 0.01 -6.43
C VAL A 455 -38.33 0.19 -7.21
N PRO A 456 -38.23 1.05 -8.25
CA PRO A 456 -36.99 1.23 -8.98
C PRO A 456 -35.84 1.77 -8.09
N HIS A 457 -36.17 2.61 -7.11
CA HIS A 457 -35.18 3.24 -6.22
C HIS A 457 -34.71 2.33 -5.07
N LYS A 458 -35.52 1.34 -4.69
CA LYS A 458 -35.23 0.39 -3.61
C LYS A 458 -34.78 -0.97 -4.11
N THR A 459 -34.71 -1.18 -5.41
CA THR A 459 -34.15 -2.37 -6.04
C THR A 459 -32.63 -2.28 -6.06
N PHE A 460 -31.98 -3.35 -5.65
CA PHE A 460 -30.50 -3.49 -5.67
C PHE A 460 -30.15 -4.63 -6.61
N SER A 461 -29.34 -4.34 -7.61
CA SER A 461 -28.96 -5.35 -8.61
C SER A 461 -28.20 -6.53 -8.02
N GLY A 462 -27.53 -6.37 -6.88
CA GLY A 462 -26.58 -7.35 -6.39
C GLY A 462 -25.41 -7.55 -7.35
N ASN A 463 -24.86 -8.76 -7.36
CA ASN A 463 -23.79 -9.14 -8.29
C ASN A 463 -22.53 -8.28 -8.17
N ARG A 464 -22.30 -7.68 -6.99
CA ARG A 464 -21.13 -6.87 -6.67
C ARG A 464 -20.05 -7.77 -6.09
N PRO A 465 -18.93 -7.94 -6.79
CA PRO A 465 -17.89 -8.90 -6.40
C PRO A 465 -17.22 -8.47 -5.09
N THR A 466 -17.09 -9.43 -4.18
CA THR A 466 -16.55 -9.17 -2.85
C THR A 466 -15.66 -10.33 -2.42
N ASN A 467 -14.45 -10.03 -1.99
CA ASN A 467 -13.59 -10.91 -1.22
C ASN A 467 -13.68 -10.54 0.26
N ILE A 468 -13.63 -11.53 1.14
CA ILE A 468 -13.51 -11.32 2.58
C ILE A 468 -12.16 -11.89 3.02
N LEU A 469 -11.33 -11.03 3.57
CA LEU A 469 -10.04 -11.36 4.18
C LEU A 469 -10.18 -11.25 5.70
N LEU A 470 -10.17 -12.37 6.39
CA LEU A 470 -10.20 -12.41 7.85
C LEU A 470 -8.79 -12.72 8.36
N LEU A 471 -8.33 -11.92 9.31
CA LEU A 471 -7.17 -12.21 10.10
C LEU A 471 -7.63 -12.88 11.41
N ASP A 472 -6.97 -13.93 11.85
CA ASP A 472 -7.23 -14.50 13.19
C ASP A 472 -7.17 -13.40 14.25
N LYS A 473 -6.12 -12.56 14.14
CA LYS A 473 -5.91 -11.34 14.92
C LYS A 473 -5.04 -10.34 14.15
N ILE A 474 -5.16 -9.07 14.49
CA ILE A 474 -4.24 -8.03 14.00
C ILE A 474 -3.03 -8.02 14.93
N ASP A 475 -2.01 -8.78 14.53
CA ASP A 475 -0.70 -8.84 15.19
C ASP A 475 0.44 -8.66 14.16
N PRO A 476 1.68 -8.49 14.59
CA PRO A 476 2.80 -8.30 13.67
C PRO A 476 2.91 -9.39 12.60
N ARG A 477 2.73 -10.66 12.97
CA ARG A 477 2.85 -11.80 12.04
C ARG A 477 1.77 -11.77 10.95
N ASN A 478 0.52 -11.64 11.34
CA ASN A 478 -0.60 -11.63 10.39
C ASN A 478 -0.58 -10.38 9.50
N MET A 479 -0.19 -9.22 10.04
CA MET A 479 0.02 -8.02 9.24
C MET A 479 1.16 -8.21 8.23
N GLY A 480 2.25 -8.86 8.61
CA GLY A 480 3.32 -9.24 7.69
C GLY A 480 2.80 -10.10 6.54
N SER A 481 2.01 -11.13 6.84
CA SER A 481 1.39 -12.01 5.83
C SER A 481 0.43 -11.23 4.91
N LEU A 482 -0.38 -10.33 5.45
CA LEU A 482 -1.35 -9.53 4.68
C LEU A 482 -0.65 -8.60 3.68
N ILE A 483 0.40 -7.91 4.12
CA ILE A 483 1.14 -7.01 3.21
C ILE A 483 1.85 -7.80 2.11
N ALA A 484 2.51 -8.91 2.45
CA ALA A 484 3.16 -9.78 1.47
C ALA A 484 2.16 -10.38 0.46
N LEU A 485 0.94 -10.70 0.90
CA LEU A 485 -0.14 -11.13 0.02
C LEU A 485 -0.43 -10.08 -1.07
N TYR A 486 -0.59 -8.80 -0.70
CA TYR A 486 -0.83 -7.74 -1.66
C TYR A 486 0.39 -7.45 -2.55
N GLU A 487 1.61 -7.50 -2.02
CA GLU A 487 2.82 -7.36 -2.83
C GLU A 487 2.90 -8.43 -3.94
N HIS A 488 2.61 -9.68 -3.61
CA HIS A 488 2.58 -10.77 -4.58
C HIS A 488 1.39 -10.69 -5.55
N LYS A 489 0.19 -10.29 -5.08
CA LYS A 489 -0.96 -10.01 -5.94
C LYS A 489 -0.61 -9.00 -7.04
N VAL A 490 0.02 -7.89 -6.65
CA VAL A 490 0.46 -6.83 -7.57
C VAL A 490 1.49 -7.35 -8.57
N PHE A 491 2.46 -8.15 -8.11
CA PHE A 491 3.43 -8.80 -8.98
C PHE A 491 2.77 -9.74 -10.00
N VAL A 492 1.85 -10.58 -9.56
CA VAL A 492 1.09 -11.51 -10.43
C VAL A 492 0.41 -10.73 -11.56
N GLN A 493 -0.31 -9.67 -11.22
CA GLN A 493 -1.01 -8.85 -12.20
C GLN A 493 -0.05 -8.17 -13.17
N GLY A 494 1.06 -7.61 -12.68
CA GLY A 494 2.08 -6.99 -13.51
C GLY A 494 2.72 -7.96 -14.52
N VAL A 495 2.96 -9.22 -14.11
CA VAL A 495 3.45 -10.26 -15.02
C VAL A 495 2.46 -10.56 -16.13
N LEU A 496 1.16 -10.67 -15.81
CA LEU A 496 0.14 -10.95 -16.81
C LEU A 496 0.00 -9.81 -17.82
N TRP A 497 0.00 -8.56 -17.36
CA TRP A 497 -0.02 -7.40 -18.26
C TRP A 497 1.30 -7.20 -19.01
N GLY A 498 2.35 -7.98 -18.67
CA GLY A 498 3.67 -7.86 -19.29
C GLY A 498 4.38 -6.54 -19.01
N ILE A 499 4.05 -5.88 -17.89
CA ILE A 499 4.58 -4.57 -17.49
C ILE A 499 5.68 -4.70 -16.43
N ASN A 500 6.51 -3.64 -16.29
CA ASN A 500 7.48 -3.55 -15.20
C ASN A 500 6.82 -2.93 -13.96
N SER A 501 6.47 -3.76 -12.98
CA SER A 501 5.87 -3.32 -11.72
C SER A 501 6.84 -2.65 -10.74
N PHE A 502 8.14 -2.58 -11.05
CA PHE A 502 9.18 -2.19 -10.09
C PHE A 502 9.92 -0.90 -10.42
N ASP A 503 9.58 -0.23 -11.51
CA ASP A 503 9.99 1.14 -11.83
C ASP A 503 8.85 2.16 -11.59
N GLN A 504 9.14 3.46 -11.77
CA GLN A 504 8.18 4.55 -11.58
C GLN A 504 8.50 5.77 -12.44
N TRP A 505 8.80 5.60 -13.72
CA TRP A 505 9.15 6.68 -14.65
C TRP A 505 8.09 7.79 -14.74
N GLY A 506 6.82 7.46 -14.52
CA GLY A 506 5.70 8.40 -14.60
C GLY A 506 5.76 9.56 -13.60
N VAL A 507 6.53 9.45 -12.52
CA VAL A 507 6.66 10.53 -11.51
C VAL A 507 7.86 11.47 -11.77
N GLU A 508 8.70 11.21 -12.79
CA GLU A 508 9.94 11.97 -12.99
C GLU A 508 9.71 13.31 -13.70
N LEU A 509 8.80 13.37 -14.68
CA LEU A 509 8.52 14.59 -15.45
C LEU A 509 8.04 15.73 -14.55
N GLY A 510 7.11 15.46 -13.64
CA GLY A 510 6.60 16.46 -12.70
C GLY A 510 7.70 17.05 -11.81
N LYS A 511 8.62 16.22 -11.33
CA LYS A 511 9.78 16.68 -10.52
C LYS A 511 10.73 17.59 -11.31
N GLN A 512 10.99 17.24 -12.58
CA GLN A 512 11.84 18.07 -13.44
C GLN A 512 11.23 19.46 -13.66
N LEU A 513 9.93 19.51 -13.99
CA LEU A 513 9.21 20.77 -14.18
C LEU A 513 9.14 21.59 -12.87
N ALA A 514 8.84 20.93 -11.75
CA ALA A 514 8.76 21.58 -10.44
C ALA A 514 10.08 22.26 -10.05
N LYS A 515 11.24 21.67 -10.38
CA LYS A 515 12.54 22.26 -10.10
C LYS A 515 12.76 23.60 -10.83
N THR A 516 12.37 23.68 -12.12
CA THR A 516 12.45 24.91 -12.90
C THR A 516 11.48 25.97 -12.37
N ILE A 517 10.23 25.58 -12.13
CA ILE A 517 9.19 26.47 -11.61
C ILE A 517 9.59 27.01 -10.21
N LEU A 518 10.17 26.17 -9.35
CA LEU A 518 10.65 26.63 -8.04
C LEU A 518 11.68 27.75 -8.17
N ALA A 519 12.69 27.58 -9.02
CA ALA A 519 13.73 28.58 -9.24
C ALA A 519 13.15 29.91 -9.79
N GLU A 520 12.04 29.84 -10.56
CA GLU A 520 11.30 31.04 -10.98
C GLU A 520 10.51 31.66 -9.84
N LEU A 521 9.84 30.85 -9.01
CA LEU A 521 9.06 31.36 -7.87
C LEU A 521 9.95 32.05 -6.84
N THR A 522 11.18 31.54 -6.62
CA THR A 522 12.17 32.13 -5.72
C THR A 522 12.95 33.30 -6.34
N GLY A 523 12.80 33.53 -7.65
CA GLY A 523 13.53 34.61 -8.35
C GLY A 523 14.98 34.26 -8.67
N GLU A 524 15.41 33.01 -8.51
CA GLU A 524 16.79 32.57 -8.82
C GLU A 524 17.08 32.59 -10.33
N ILE A 525 16.05 32.39 -11.15
CA ILE A 525 16.14 32.45 -12.60
C ILE A 525 15.04 33.35 -13.18
N PRO A 526 15.27 33.96 -14.38
CA PRO A 526 14.23 34.69 -15.09
C PRO A 526 13.12 33.76 -15.56
N PRO A 527 11.91 34.31 -15.87
CA PRO A 527 10.80 33.53 -16.43
C PRO A 527 11.21 32.67 -17.61
N GLN A 528 10.83 31.41 -17.58
CA GLN A 528 11.06 30.43 -18.66
C GLN A 528 9.78 30.27 -19.50
N PRO A 529 9.86 29.75 -20.73
CA PRO A 529 8.68 29.44 -21.53
C PRO A 529 7.85 28.32 -20.90
N HIS A 530 6.59 28.62 -20.61
CA HIS A 530 5.57 27.65 -20.16
C HIS A 530 4.33 27.77 -21.02
N ASP A 531 3.35 26.88 -20.82
CA ASP A 531 2.01 27.12 -21.34
C ASP A 531 1.37 28.34 -20.65
N ALA A 532 0.42 28.97 -21.32
CA ALA A 532 -0.18 30.22 -20.85
C ALA A 532 -0.88 30.10 -19.48
N SER A 533 -1.35 28.89 -19.10
CA SER A 533 -1.96 28.64 -17.79
C SER A 533 -0.89 28.64 -16.70
N THR A 534 0.18 27.89 -16.89
CA THR A 534 1.32 27.83 -15.93
C THR A 534 1.95 29.19 -15.74
N GLU A 535 2.22 29.94 -16.82
CA GLU A 535 2.74 31.32 -16.71
C GLU A 535 1.82 32.25 -15.89
N ARG A 536 0.51 32.13 -16.11
CA ARG A 536 -0.47 32.93 -15.35
C ARG A 536 -0.44 32.60 -13.86
N LEU A 537 -0.34 31.31 -13.51
CA LEU A 537 -0.27 30.84 -12.11
C LEU A 537 1.00 31.34 -11.42
N ILE A 538 2.17 31.26 -12.08
CA ILE A 538 3.44 31.79 -11.56
C ILE A 538 3.31 33.29 -11.30
N ARG A 539 2.76 34.05 -12.26
CA ARG A 539 2.55 35.50 -12.09
C ARG A 539 1.59 35.84 -10.94
N LEU A 540 0.52 35.07 -10.76
CA LEU A 540 -0.42 35.26 -9.65
C LEU A 540 0.27 35.04 -8.29
N TYR A 541 1.05 33.96 -8.17
CA TYR A 541 1.81 33.68 -6.96
C TYR A 541 2.80 34.80 -6.65
N ARG A 542 3.61 35.21 -7.61
CA ARG A 542 4.58 36.29 -7.44
C ARG A 542 3.91 37.58 -7.00
N ARG A 543 2.80 37.97 -7.65
CA ARG A 543 2.04 39.16 -7.26
C ARG A 543 1.52 39.10 -5.83
N ALA A 544 0.94 37.98 -5.41
CA ALA A 544 0.39 37.81 -4.07
C ALA A 544 1.46 37.87 -2.98
N ASN A 545 2.68 37.40 -3.26
CA ASN A 545 3.77 37.37 -2.27
C ASN A 545 4.65 38.62 -2.33
N CYS A 546 4.70 39.33 -3.46
CA CYS A 546 5.36 40.64 -3.53
C CYS A 546 4.73 41.71 -2.63
N GLU A 547 3.41 41.66 -2.45
CA GLU A 547 2.70 42.59 -1.54
C GLU A 547 3.04 42.30 -0.06
N VAL A 548 3.52 41.11 0.26
CA VAL A 548 3.92 40.70 1.63
C VAL A 548 5.37 41.04 1.93
N ASP A 549 6.28 40.87 0.96
CA ASP A 549 7.72 40.98 1.18
C ASP A 549 8.31 42.36 0.81
N GLY A 550 7.51 43.28 0.23
CA GLY A 550 7.93 44.62 -0.12
C GLY A 550 9.00 44.72 -1.21
N THR A 551 9.28 43.61 -1.93
CA THR A 551 10.34 43.53 -2.95
C THR A 551 9.71 43.19 -4.32
N CYS A 552 9.05 44.17 -4.96
CA CYS A 552 8.57 44.02 -6.33
C CYS A 552 9.33 44.96 -7.29
N ASP A 553 10.18 44.36 -8.11
CA ASP A 553 10.43 44.91 -9.44
C ASP A 553 9.29 44.40 -10.37
N ILE A 554 8.40 45.30 -10.70
CA ILE A 554 7.29 45.06 -11.65
C ILE A 554 7.93 45.03 -13.06
N LEU A 555 8.04 43.81 -13.62
CA LEU A 555 8.19 43.63 -15.06
C LEU A 555 6.86 43.25 -15.70
#